data_1d71601159c6da33f380bc833ebc8644
#
_entry.id   1d71601159c6da33f380bc833ebc8644
#
_cell.length_a   1.000
_cell.length_b   1.000
_cell.length_c   1.000
_cell.angle_alpha   90.00
_cell.angle_beta   90.00
_cell.angle_gamma   90.00
#
_symmetry.space_group_name_H-M   'P 1'
#
loop_
_entity.id
_entity.type
_entity.pdbx_description
1 polymer ?
#
loop_
_entity_poly.entity_id
_entity_poly.type
_entity_poly.pdbx_seq_one_letter_code
_entity_poly.pdbx_strand_id
1 'polypeptide(L)'
;MVLQSFKNCLWLSCVLRTPKACFWSTASGGFVIQSVSNDVYQNLAVEDWIHDHMDLEKQQVLFLWRNSPAVVIGRHQNPWQECNLRLLRQKNIKLARRRSGGGTVYHDLGNINLTFFTTRKKYERMENLKLVVKALKALRPQLDVHVTDRYDILLNGQYKISGTAAKLGRTSAYHHCTLLCNADKFVLSAVLKSPNIGLKSNATPSVPAMVKNLFEEDPSLTSEMLLDAVVKEYAVQHQIDHRIISINPADETLLPGISNKAKELQTWEWVYGKTPKFSISTCLNMAYKDSVLDIKVNMDVKHGRIEVCNIDLPEQWLPSGLYSELVKSLTGSKFCPNETTALVTTLLRMCPQDNELHSRWSLLCENIIRLM
;
A
#
# COMPACT_ATOMS: atom_id res chain seq x y z
N MET A 1 -21.83 -6.18 61.52
CA MET A 1 -20.52 -5.92 60.83
C MET A 1 -20.31 -7.02 59.79
N VAL A 2 -20.06 -6.72 58.56
CA VAL A 2 -20.05 -7.56 57.33
C VAL A 2 -21.37 -7.51 56.56
N LEU A 3 -21.42 -6.56 55.64
CA LEU A 3 -22.26 -6.58 54.42
C LEU A 3 -21.96 -5.30 53.61
N GLN A 4 -20.81 -5.29 52.94
CA GLN A 4 -20.53 -4.28 51.93
C GLN A 4 -19.44 -4.82 51.02
N SER A 5 -19.84 -5.64 50.07
CA SER A 5 -18.99 -5.96 48.88
C SER A 5 -19.79 -6.88 47.96
N PHE A 6 -20.62 -6.36 47.09
CA PHE A 6 -21.12 -7.01 45.87
C PHE A 6 -21.98 -6.01 45.09
N LYS A 7 -21.36 -4.99 44.49
CA LYS A 7 -22.06 -4.09 43.55
C LYS A 7 -21.29 -3.72 42.32
N ASN A 8 -20.23 -4.45 41.93
CA ASN A 8 -19.43 -4.13 40.74
C ASN A 8 -19.41 -5.23 39.67
N CYS A 9 -20.40 -6.14 39.66
CA CYS A 9 -20.39 -7.22 38.66
C CYS A 9 -21.62 -7.23 37.72
N LEU A 10 -22.42 -6.17 37.69
CA LEU A 10 -23.65 -6.14 36.86
C LEU A 10 -23.57 -5.26 35.61
N TRP A 11 -22.43 -4.64 35.33
CA TRP A 11 -22.28 -3.82 34.12
C TRP A 11 -21.71 -4.57 32.93
N LEU A 12 -21.17 -5.77 33.09
CA LEU A 12 -20.60 -6.57 31.98
C LEU A 12 -21.62 -7.43 31.23
N SER A 13 -22.82 -7.64 31.77
CA SER A 13 -23.84 -8.52 31.16
C SER A 13 -24.88 -7.81 30.30
N CYS A 14 -24.94 -6.47 30.33
CA CYS A 14 -25.93 -5.71 29.56
C CYS A 14 -25.41 -5.27 28.14
N VAL A 15 -24.11 -5.40 27.88
CA VAL A 15 -23.50 -5.03 26.57
C VAL A 15 -23.70 -6.14 25.53
N LEU A 16 -24.13 -7.32 25.90
CA LEU A 16 -24.19 -8.52 25.05
C LEU A 16 -25.53 -8.77 24.33
N ARG A 17 -26.51 -7.86 24.39
CA ARG A 17 -27.87 -8.11 23.81
C ARG A 17 -28.43 -7.07 22.84
N THR A 18 -27.66 -6.06 22.44
CA THR A 18 -28.05 -5.24 21.28
C THR A 18 -27.43 -5.80 20.01
N PRO A 19 -28.15 -5.88 18.87
CA PRO A 19 -27.55 -6.24 17.60
C PRO A 19 -26.40 -5.28 17.34
N LYS A 20 -25.21 -5.78 17.12
CA LYS A 20 -23.97 -4.98 17.00
C LYS A 20 -24.01 -3.96 15.84
N ALA A 21 -24.91 -4.10 14.89
CA ALA A 21 -25.22 -3.09 13.87
C ALA A 21 -25.69 -1.74 14.47
N CYS A 22 -26.20 -1.73 15.71
CA CYS A 22 -26.64 -0.53 16.42
C CYS A 22 -25.48 0.25 17.08
N PHE A 23 -24.28 -0.35 17.22
CA PHE A 23 -23.14 0.27 17.90
C PHE A 23 -22.70 1.57 17.22
N TRP A 24 -22.63 1.55 15.87
CA TRP A 24 -22.20 2.71 15.07
C TRP A 24 -23.30 3.78 14.94
N SER A 25 -24.58 3.41 15.10
CA SER A 25 -25.72 4.31 14.89
C SER A 25 -26.10 5.17 16.11
N THR A 26 -25.66 4.80 17.32
CA THR A 26 -26.04 5.48 18.56
C THR A 26 -25.03 6.54 19.02
N ALA A 27 -23.81 6.54 18.49
CA ALA A 27 -22.82 7.55 18.83
C ALA A 27 -23.05 8.82 18.03
N SER A 28 -23.61 9.86 18.66
CA SER A 28 -23.64 11.21 18.10
C SER A 28 -22.32 11.92 18.40
N GLY A 29 -21.77 12.62 17.39
CA GLY A 29 -20.59 13.45 17.54
C GLY A 29 -19.36 12.90 16.82
N GLY A 30 -18.68 11.97 17.38
CA GLY A 30 -17.48 11.37 16.75
C GLY A 30 -16.76 10.43 17.69
N PHE A 31 -15.78 9.70 17.15
CA PHE A 31 -14.99 8.76 17.94
C PHE A 31 -13.67 8.39 17.28
N VAL A 32 -12.80 7.79 18.06
CA VAL A 32 -11.50 7.29 17.60
C VAL A 32 -11.52 5.78 17.62
N ILE A 33 -11.12 5.16 16.52
CA ILE A 33 -10.97 3.72 16.41
C ILE A 33 -9.52 3.35 16.13
N GLN A 34 -9.08 2.22 16.68
CA GLN A 34 -7.74 1.67 16.45
C GLN A 34 -7.84 0.22 16.01
N SER A 35 -7.17 -0.12 14.92
CA SER A 35 -7.04 -1.50 14.48
C SER A 35 -6.10 -2.28 15.40
N VAL A 36 -6.50 -3.49 15.78
CA VAL A 36 -5.61 -4.45 16.44
C VAL A 36 -4.81 -5.29 15.44
N SER A 37 -5.13 -5.20 14.15
CA SER A 37 -4.43 -5.91 13.07
C SER A 37 -3.28 -5.10 12.50
N ASN A 38 -2.21 -5.80 12.13
CA ASN A 38 -1.10 -5.23 11.35
C ASN A 38 -1.12 -5.70 9.88
N ASP A 39 -2.23 -6.28 9.42
CA ASP A 39 -2.39 -6.69 8.04
C ASP A 39 -2.84 -5.51 7.17
N VAL A 40 -2.04 -5.19 6.12
CA VAL A 40 -2.28 -4.05 5.25
C VAL A 40 -3.62 -4.13 4.52
N TYR A 41 -4.04 -5.34 4.10
CA TYR A 41 -5.29 -5.51 3.37
C TYR A 41 -6.50 -5.37 4.28
N GLN A 42 -6.41 -5.91 5.51
CA GLN A 42 -7.44 -5.74 6.53
C GLN A 42 -7.60 -4.27 6.90
N ASN A 43 -6.51 -3.55 7.14
CA ASN A 43 -6.57 -2.14 7.51
C ASN A 43 -7.11 -1.25 6.38
N LEU A 44 -6.68 -1.47 5.14
CA LEU A 44 -7.25 -0.78 3.97
C LEU A 44 -8.72 -1.14 3.74
N ALA A 45 -9.14 -2.38 4.05
CA ALA A 45 -10.54 -2.77 3.96
C ALA A 45 -11.40 -2.04 5.01
N VAL A 46 -10.86 -1.77 6.23
CA VAL A 46 -11.53 -0.94 7.24
C VAL A 46 -11.74 0.49 6.73
N GLU A 47 -10.73 1.10 6.09
CA GLU A 47 -10.91 2.42 5.46
C GLU A 47 -12.07 2.42 4.46
N ASP A 48 -12.10 1.42 3.57
CA ASP A 48 -13.17 1.31 2.59
C ASP A 48 -14.53 1.05 3.24
N TRP A 49 -14.56 0.23 4.30
CA TRP A 49 -15.80 -0.09 4.99
C TRP A 49 -16.41 1.14 5.69
N ILE A 50 -15.59 1.89 6.42
CA ILE A 50 -16.02 3.13 7.10
C ILE A 50 -16.55 4.13 6.08
N HIS A 51 -15.79 4.37 5.00
CA HIS A 51 -16.17 5.31 3.95
C HIS A 51 -17.50 4.96 3.29
N ASP A 52 -17.81 3.66 3.13
CA ASP A 52 -18.96 3.18 2.39
C ASP A 52 -20.21 2.97 3.26
N HIS A 53 -20.07 2.78 4.59
CA HIS A 53 -21.17 2.34 5.46
C HIS A 53 -21.49 3.29 6.62
N MET A 54 -20.58 4.21 6.98
CA MET A 54 -20.84 5.10 8.12
C MET A 54 -21.53 6.40 7.69
N ASP A 55 -22.41 6.90 8.55
CA ASP A 55 -23.08 8.21 8.38
C ASP A 55 -22.14 9.34 8.82
N LEU A 56 -21.25 9.75 7.92
CA LEU A 56 -20.25 10.79 8.17
C LEU A 56 -20.85 12.21 8.25
N GLU A 57 -22.13 12.41 8.00
CA GLU A 57 -22.82 13.67 8.33
C GLU A 57 -23.01 13.84 9.82
N LYS A 58 -23.28 12.76 10.55
CA LYS A 58 -23.50 12.73 11.99
C LYS A 58 -22.27 12.41 12.80
N GLN A 59 -21.29 11.74 12.19
CA GLN A 59 -20.14 11.19 12.88
C GLN A 59 -18.83 11.61 12.22
N GLN A 60 -17.89 12.01 13.05
CA GLN A 60 -16.50 12.22 12.63
C GLN A 60 -15.66 11.08 13.18
N VAL A 61 -14.82 10.49 12.36
CA VAL A 61 -14.07 9.30 12.74
C VAL A 61 -12.58 9.51 12.46
N LEU A 62 -11.77 9.26 13.47
CA LEU A 62 -10.33 9.09 13.33
C LEU A 62 -10.00 7.60 13.44
N PHE A 63 -9.35 7.05 12.43
CA PHE A 63 -8.88 5.67 12.42
C PHE A 63 -7.35 5.61 12.52
N LEU A 64 -6.87 4.87 13.51
CA LEU A 64 -5.47 4.66 13.84
C LEU A 64 -5.07 3.24 13.46
N TRP A 65 -3.98 3.10 12.73
CA TRP A 65 -3.53 1.77 12.29
C TRP A 65 -2.04 1.74 11.95
N ARG A 66 -1.46 0.55 12.06
CA ARG A 66 -0.07 0.25 11.68
C ARG A 66 -0.04 -1.05 10.88
N ASN A 67 0.96 -1.23 10.04
CA ASN A 67 1.13 -2.45 9.26
C ASN A 67 2.44 -3.14 9.58
N SER A 68 2.47 -4.45 9.48
CA SER A 68 3.67 -5.21 9.19
C SER A 68 4.27 -4.74 7.85
N PRO A 69 5.55 -5.03 7.54
CA PRO A 69 6.21 -4.55 6.34
C PRO A 69 5.37 -4.71 5.08
N ALA A 70 5.04 -3.58 4.45
CA ALA A 70 4.23 -3.51 3.23
C ALA A 70 4.59 -2.28 2.40
N VAL A 71 4.51 -2.41 1.07
CA VAL A 71 4.49 -1.28 0.15
C VAL A 71 3.06 -1.01 -0.26
N VAL A 72 2.62 0.24 -0.15
CA VAL A 72 1.26 0.68 -0.50
C VAL A 72 1.33 1.67 -1.64
N ILE A 73 0.89 1.24 -2.83
CA ILE A 73 0.81 2.09 -4.02
C ILE A 73 -0.52 2.83 -4.10
N GLY A 74 -0.51 4.00 -4.72
CA GLY A 74 -1.73 4.75 -5.01
C GLY A 74 -2.58 4.10 -6.10
N ARG A 75 -3.86 4.48 -6.15
CA ARG A 75 -4.85 3.89 -7.06
C ARG A 75 -4.42 3.85 -8.53
N HIS A 76 -3.73 4.90 -9.02
CA HIS A 76 -3.37 5.08 -10.42
C HIS A 76 -1.87 4.93 -10.69
N GLN A 77 -1.15 4.26 -9.80
CA GLN A 77 0.28 4.03 -9.93
C GLN A 77 0.60 2.71 -10.63
N ASN A 78 1.82 2.65 -11.15
CA ASN A 78 2.38 1.46 -11.79
C ASN A 78 3.37 0.78 -10.83
N PRO A 79 3.07 -0.40 -10.27
CA PRO A 79 3.96 -1.07 -9.31
C PRO A 79 5.32 -1.43 -9.90
N TRP A 80 5.40 -1.73 -11.19
CA TRP A 80 6.68 -2.03 -11.87
C TRP A 80 7.57 -0.80 -12.02
N GLN A 81 6.98 0.41 -11.98
CA GLN A 81 7.71 1.68 -11.99
C GLN A 81 8.10 2.13 -10.58
N GLU A 82 7.23 1.88 -9.59
CA GLU A 82 7.35 2.44 -8.25
C GLU A 82 8.14 1.56 -7.28
N CYS A 83 8.24 0.25 -7.53
CA CYS A 83 8.71 -0.71 -6.55
C CYS A 83 9.75 -1.67 -7.11
N ASN A 84 10.64 -2.13 -6.24
CA ASN A 84 11.46 -3.29 -6.50
C ASN A 84 10.68 -4.56 -6.18
N LEU A 85 9.84 -5.01 -7.14
CA LEU A 85 8.94 -6.15 -6.94
C LEU A 85 9.69 -7.45 -6.61
N ARG A 86 10.89 -7.63 -7.16
CA ARG A 86 11.75 -8.79 -6.85
C ARG A 86 12.16 -8.78 -5.37
N LEU A 87 12.61 -7.63 -4.87
CA LEU A 87 13.02 -7.48 -3.48
C LEU A 87 11.84 -7.65 -2.52
N LEU A 88 10.64 -7.16 -2.90
CA LEU A 88 9.41 -7.37 -2.12
C LEU A 88 9.13 -8.87 -1.94
N ARG A 89 9.20 -9.65 -3.02
CA ARG A 89 9.02 -11.11 -2.98
C ARG A 89 10.08 -11.80 -2.12
N GLN A 90 11.36 -11.45 -2.30
CA GLN A 90 12.48 -12.03 -1.53
C GLN A 90 12.37 -11.76 -0.03
N LYS A 91 11.91 -10.58 0.36
CA LYS A 91 11.76 -10.17 1.77
C LYS A 91 10.37 -10.47 2.34
N ASN A 92 9.48 -11.10 1.57
CA ASN A 92 8.08 -11.35 1.94
C ASN A 92 7.35 -10.07 2.38
N ILE A 93 7.64 -8.93 1.74
CA ILE A 93 6.99 -7.65 1.96
C ILE A 93 5.72 -7.59 1.08
N LYS A 94 4.58 -7.31 1.70
CA LYS A 94 3.29 -7.25 0.98
C LYS A 94 3.22 -6.03 0.07
N LEU A 95 2.60 -6.20 -1.10
CA LEU A 95 2.27 -5.09 -2.00
C LEU A 95 0.77 -4.90 -2.03
N ALA A 96 0.30 -3.73 -1.63
CA ALA A 96 -1.13 -3.39 -1.66
C ALA A 96 -1.37 -2.15 -2.51
N ARG A 97 -2.51 -2.10 -3.21
CA ARG A 97 -3.03 -0.90 -3.89
C ARG A 97 -4.17 -0.34 -3.07
N ARG A 98 -4.02 0.90 -2.59
CA ARG A 98 -5.10 1.61 -1.88
C ARG A 98 -6.10 2.25 -2.84
N ARG A 99 -7.28 2.60 -2.33
CA ARG A 99 -8.35 3.26 -3.10
C ARG A 99 -8.11 4.77 -3.30
N SER A 100 -7.31 5.38 -2.44
CA SER A 100 -6.88 6.78 -2.58
C SER A 100 -5.80 6.95 -3.66
N GLY A 101 -5.62 8.16 -4.15
CA GLY A 101 -4.54 8.51 -5.08
C GLY A 101 -3.18 8.66 -4.39
N GLY A 102 -2.31 9.51 -4.95
CA GLY A 102 -0.99 9.85 -4.40
C GLY A 102 0.11 8.84 -4.70
N GLY A 103 1.31 9.09 -4.14
CA GLY A 103 2.52 8.33 -4.35
C GLY A 103 2.60 7.03 -3.55
N THR A 104 3.63 6.26 -3.81
CA THR A 104 3.94 5.01 -3.12
C THR A 104 4.59 5.27 -1.77
N VAL A 105 4.22 4.48 -0.77
CA VAL A 105 4.77 4.54 0.58
C VAL A 105 5.18 3.14 1.06
N TYR A 106 6.15 3.10 1.96
CA TYR A 106 6.51 1.91 2.72
C TYR A 106 5.95 2.01 4.13
N HIS A 107 5.36 0.96 4.62
CA HIS A 107 4.86 0.81 5.97
C HIS A 107 5.60 -0.31 6.70
N ASP A 108 5.87 -0.07 7.97
CA ASP A 108 6.22 -1.06 8.98
C ASP A 108 5.62 -0.63 10.33
N LEU A 109 5.95 -1.33 11.41
CA LEU A 109 5.43 -0.98 12.74
C LEU A 109 5.95 0.35 13.28
N GLY A 110 7.02 0.90 12.70
CA GLY A 110 7.54 2.23 13.02
C GLY A 110 6.86 3.37 12.26
N ASN A 111 5.95 3.05 11.34
CA ASN A 111 5.10 4.02 10.65
C ASN A 111 3.67 3.95 11.21
N ILE A 112 3.16 5.09 11.67
CA ILE A 112 1.77 5.26 12.10
C ILE A 112 0.95 5.75 10.92
N ASN A 113 -0.27 5.24 10.76
CA ASN A 113 -1.25 5.74 9.80
C ASN A 113 -2.43 6.34 10.54
N LEU A 114 -2.84 7.52 10.11
CA LEU A 114 -3.97 8.29 10.63
C LEU A 114 -4.95 8.51 9.49
N THR A 115 -6.20 8.08 9.63
CA THR A 115 -7.25 8.30 8.62
C THR A 115 -8.39 9.11 9.22
N PHE A 116 -8.63 10.29 8.66
CA PHE A 116 -9.68 11.23 9.06
C PHE A 116 -10.85 11.09 8.10
N PHE A 117 -12.00 10.64 8.59
CA PHE A 117 -13.23 10.49 7.82
C PHE A 117 -14.17 11.67 8.06
N THR A 118 -14.75 12.15 7.00
CA THR A 118 -15.70 13.27 7.02
C THR A 118 -16.59 13.25 5.79
N THR A 119 -17.53 14.19 5.69
CA THR A 119 -18.28 14.39 4.44
C THR A 119 -17.43 15.08 3.38
N ARG A 120 -17.84 14.92 2.11
CA ARG A 120 -17.21 15.63 0.99
C ARG A 120 -17.23 17.15 1.19
N LYS A 121 -18.29 17.70 1.80
CA LYS A 121 -18.45 19.15 2.03
C LYS A 121 -17.51 19.68 3.13
N LYS A 122 -17.28 18.89 4.19
CA LYS A 122 -16.44 19.27 5.32
C LYS A 122 -14.98 18.84 5.17
N TYR A 123 -14.62 18.27 4.00
CA TYR A 123 -13.28 17.77 3.76
C TYR A 123 -12.26 18.91 3.70
N GLU A 124 -11.35 18.93 4.66
CA GLU A 124 -10.24 19.89 4.76
C GLU A 124 -8.94 19.18 5.17
N ARG A 125 -8.09 18.92 4.16
CA ARG A 125 -6.82 18.21 4.36
C ARG A 125 -5.84 19.02 5.21
N MET A 126 -5.76 20.33 4.98
CA MET A 126 -4.82 21.20 5.68
C MET A 126 -5.10 21.21 7.18
N GLU A 127 -6.36 21.28 7.59
CA GLU A 127 -6.74 21.30 9.00
C GLU A 127 -6.37 19.99 9.72
N ASN A 128 -6.53 18.84 9.07
CA ASN A 128 -6.09 17.57 9.63
C ASN A 128 -4.57 17.52 9.85
N LEU A 129 -3.78 18.09 8.93
CA LEU A 129 -2.33 18.15 9.08
C LEU A 129 -1.90 19.15 10.14
N LYS A 130 -2.57 20.32 10.24
CA LYS A 130 -2.34 21.27 11.32
C LYS A 130 -2.64 20.66 12.69
N LEU A 131 -3.69 19.83 12.80
CA LEU A 131 -3.98 19.08 14.01
C LEU A 131 -2.82 18.16 14.39
N VAL A 132 -2.27 17.39 13.43
CA VAL A 132 -1.11 16.53 13.69
C VAL A 132 0.10 17.36 14.13
N VAL A 133 0.41 18.47 13.47
CA VAL A 133 1.50 19.37 13.85
C VAL A 133 1.28 19.95 15.25
N LYS A 134 0.05 20.34 15.58
CA LYS A 134 -0.30 20.84 16.92
C LYS A 134 -0.09 19.77 17.99
N ALA A 135 -0.49 18.53 17.73
CA ALA A 135 -0.26 17.40 18.62
C ALA A 135 1.24 17.15 18.86
N LEU A 136 2.06 17.19 17.79
CA LEU A 136 3.51 17.04 17.90
C LEU A 136 4.14 18.14 18.74
N LYS A 137 3.75 19.40 18.51
CA LYS A 137 4.25 20.57 19.27
C LYS A 137 3.76 20.57 20.71
N ALA A 138 2.55 20.10 20.99
CA ALA A 138 2.06 19.93 22.36
C ALA A 138 2.88 18.87 23.13
N LEU A 139 3.26 17.80 22.45
CA LEU A 139 4.10 16.74 23.03
C LEU A 139 5.57 17.17 23.18
N ARG A 140 6.09 17.92 22.20
CA ARG A 140 7.49 18.38 22.15
C ARG A 140 7.55 19.78 21.52
N PRO A 141 7.48 20.86 22.32
CA PRO A 141 7.45 22.24 21.83
C PRO A 141 8.66 22.64 20.97
N GLN A 142 9.79 21.97 21.18
CA GLN A 142 11.05 22.24 20.47
C GLN A 142 11.10 21.62 19.07
N LEU A 143 10.17 20.75 18.68
CA LEU A 143 10.15 20.16 17.33
C LEU A 143 9.83 21.24 16.29
N ASP A 144 10.76 21.45 15.36
CA ASP A 144 10.51 22.30 14.19
C ASP A 144 9.75 21.51 13.12
N VAL A 145 8.43 21.50 13.26
CA VAL A 145 7.51 20.80 12.34
C VAL A 145 6.49 21.77 11.76
N HIS A 146 6.25 21.69 10.45
CA HIS A 146 5.26 22.52 9.76
C HIS A 146 4.64 21.77 8.56
N VAL A 147 3.45 22.20 8.16
CA VAL A 147 2.76 21.70 6.97
C VAL A 147 3.18 22.53 5.76
N THR A 148 3.43 21.86 4.63
CA THR A 148 3.72 22.52 3.34
C THR A 148 2.48 22.66 2.47
N ASP A 149 2.56 23.52 1.44
CA ASP A 149 1.50 23.67 0.42
C ASP A 149 1.23 22.38 -0.38
N ARG A 150 2.18 21.43 -0.35
CA ARG A 150 2.02 20.11 -0.96
C ARG A 150 1.38 19.09 -0.03
N TYR A 151 0.92 19.52 1.13
CA TYR A 151 0.31 18.66 2.16
C TYR A 151 1.27 17.60 2.72
N ASP A 152 2.55 17.91 2.82
CA ASP A 152 3.53 17.13 3.55
C ASP A 152 3.77 17.79 4.92
N ILE A 153 4.14 17.01 5.94
CA ILE A 153 4.70 17.57 7.18
C ILE A 153 6.21 17.41 7.10
N LEU A 154 6.92 18.53 7.22
CA LEU A 154 8.37 18.57 7.26
C LEU A 154 8.87 18.79 8.69
N LEU A 155 10.00 18.16 8.98
CA LEU A 155 10.83 18.34 10.17
C LEU A 155 12.09 19.09 9.75
N ASN A 156 12.47 20.12 10.52
CA ASN A 156 13.66 20.95 10.29
C ASN A 156 13.70 21.54 8.86
N GLY A 157 12.54 21.91 8.32
CA GLY A 157 12.40 22.55 7.02
C GLY A 157 12.68 21.70 5.79
N GLN A 158 13.18 20.46 5.93
CA GLN A 158 13.63 19.64 4.78
C GLN A 158 13.22 18.17 4.82
N TYR A 159 13.06 17.59 5.99
CA TYR A 159 12.82 16.14 6.10
C TYR A 159 11.33 15.84 6.19
N LYS A 160 10.81 15.11 5.23
CA LYS A 160 9.43 14.65 5.26
C LYS A 160 9.25 13.58 6.32
N ILE A 161 8.36 13.82 7.26
CA ILE A 161 7.93 12.87 8.30
C ILE A 161 6.52 12.35 8.07
N SER A 162 5.75 12.99 7.17
CA SER A 162 4.38 12.58 6.83
C SER A 162 4.10 12.81 5.35
N GLY A 163 3.60 11.80 4.70
CA GLY A 163 3.01 11.87 3.36
C GLY A 163 1.49 11.68 3.44
N THR A 164 0.76 12.24 2.46
CA THR A 164 -0.70 12.25 2.50
C THR A 164 -1.34 11.76 1.21
N ALA A 165 -2.55 11.23 1.34
CA ALA A 165 -3.44 10.95 0.22
C ALA A 165 -4.91 11.08 0.65
N ALA A 166 -5.83 11.07 -0.31
CA ALA A 166 -7.25 11.19 -0.03
C ALA A 166 -8.09 10.39 -1.02
N LYS A 167 -9.26 9.97 -0.55
CA LYS A 167 -10.35 9.46 -1.39
C LYS A 167 -11.53 10.39 -1.25
N LEU A 168 -11.97 10.92 -2.37
CA LEU A 168 -13.10 11.84 -2.43
C LEU A 168 -14.24 11.14 -3.16
N GLY A 169 -15.24 10.70 -2.38
CA GLY A 169 -16.48 10.12 -2.89
C GLY A 169 -17.53 11.18 -3.24
N ARG A 170 -18.76 10.74 -3.51
CA ARG A 170 -19.88 11.65 -3.79
C ARG A 170 -20.31 12.43 -2.53
N THR A 171 -20.50 11.74 -1.43
CA THR A 171 -20.94 12.29 -0.13
C THR A 171 -19.86 12.22 0.92
N SER A 172 -19.11 11.14 0.96
CA SER A 172 -18.09 10.82 1.95
C SER A 172 -16.68 11.09 1.40
N ALA A 173 -15.77 11.39 2.30
CA ALA A 173 -14.37 11.56 1.98
C ALA A 173 -13.49 11.07 3.15
N TYR A 174 -12.28 10.66 2.84
CA TYR A 174 -11.25 10.55 3.86
C TYR A 174 -9.93 11.14 3.38
N HIS A 175 -9.19 11.62 4.34
CA HIS A 175 -7.79 12.00 4.23
C HIS A 175 -6.99 11.07 5.13
N HIS A 176 -5.96 10.45 4.60
CA HIS A 176 -5.02 9.71 5.43
C HIS A 176 -3.59 10.24 5.28
N CYS A 177 -2.82 10.13 6.34
CA CYS A 177 -1.43 10.47 6.36
C CYS A 177 -0.63 9.40 7.12
N THR A 178 0.63 9.25 6.71
CA THR A 178 1.64 8.51 7.45
C THR A 178 2.29 9.43 8.47
N LEU A 179 2.87 8.86 9.52
CA LEU A 179 3.76 9.56 10.44
C LEU A 179 4.95 8.65 10.75
N LEU A 180 6.14 9.05 10.32
CA LEU A 180 7.37 8.29 10.49
C LEU A 180 7.89 8.46 11.92
N CYS A 181 7.62 7.48 12.77
CA CYS A 181 8.13 7.44 14.13
C CYS A 181 9.51 6.79 14.19
N ASN A 182 9.60 5.52 13.79
CA ASN A 182 10.83 4.72 13.79
C ASN A 182 10.79 3.65 12.69
N ALA A 183 10.48 4.07 11.45
CA ALA A 183 10.42 3.18 10.30
C ALA A 183 11.82 2.78 9.82
N ASP A 184 11.95 1.58 9.27
CA ASP A 184 13.19 1.11 8.66
C ASP A 184 13.44 1.85 7.32
N LYS A 185 14.18 2.95 7.38
CA LYS A 185 14.51 3.76 6.19
C LYS A 185 15.41 3.04 5.19
N PHE A 186 16.19 2.06 5.64
CA PHE A 186 17.04 1.28 4.74
C PHE A 186 16.17 0.41 3.83
N VAL A 187 15.24 -0.34 4.43
CA VAL A 187 14.28 -1.14 3.67
C VAL A 187 13.40 -0.24 2.80
N LEU A 188 12.87 0.87 3.35
CA LEU A 188 12.09 1.86 2.61
C LEU A 188 12.81 2.30 1.32
N SER A 189 14.07 2.72 1.43
CA SER A 189 14.85 3.19 0.29
C SER A 189 15.10 2.09 -0.76
N ALA A 190 15.34 0.86 -0.30
CA ALA A 190 15.60 -0.27 -1.19
C ALA A 190 14.36 -0.74 -1.96
N VAL A 191 13.19 -0.78 -1.31
CA VAL A 191 11.96 -1.31 -1.92
C VAL A 191 11.25 -0.30 -2.82
N LEU A 192 11.43 1.01 -2.58
CA LEU A 192 10.82 2.08 -3.39
C LEU A 192 11.69 2.49 -4.59
N LYS A 193 12.70 1.72 -4.94
CA LYS A 193 13.55 1.95 -6.10
C LYS A 193 13.36 0.84 -7.13
N SER A 194 12.58 1.11 -8.18
CA SER A 194 12.41 0.16 -9.28
C SER A 194 13.73 -0.07 -10.03
N PRO A 195 14.09 -1.32 -10.32
CA PRO A 195 15.24 -1.64 -11.18
C PRO A 195 14.91 -1.57 -12.67
N ASN A 196 13.64 -1.38 -13.06
CA ASN A 196 13.20 -1.48 -14.45
C ASN A 196 13.65 -0.27 -15.28
N ILE A 197 14.54 -0.53 -16.22
CA ILE A 197 15.04 0.43 -17.22
C ILE A 197 14.17 0.32 -18.49
N GLY A 198 13.88 1.45 -19.13
CA GLY A 198 13.12 1.47 -20.38
C GLY A 198 11.60 1.38 -20.23
N LEU A 199 11.09 1.44 -18.99
CA LEU A 199 9.65 1.48 -18.74
C LEU A 199 9.11 2.89 -18.98
N LYS A 200 8.08 3.01 -19.83
CA LYS A 200 7.32 4.25 -20.09
C LYS A 200 5.87 4.05 -19.66
N SER A 201 5.38 4.89 -18.78
CA SER A 201 4.04 4.76 -18.20
C SER A 201 3.35 6.13 -18.07
N ASN A 202 2.04 6.14 -18.29
CA ASN A 202 1.18 7.31 -18.03
C ASN A 202 0.63 7.31 -16.58
N ALA A 203 1.11 6.40 -15.73
CA ALA A 203 0.74 6.36 -14.33
C ALA A 203 1.27 7.58 -13.58
N THR A 204 0.60 7.96 -12.50
CA THR A 204 1.06 9.04 -11.62
C THR A 204 2.36 8.63 -10.92
N PRO A 205 3.48 9.31 -11.16
CA PRO A 205 4.73 8.96 -10.49
C PRO A 205 4.76 9.44 -9.04
N SER A 206 5.54 8.75 -8.21
CA SER A 206 5.90 9.25 -6.89
C SER A 206 6.89 10.40 -7.00
N VAL A 207 6.83 11.32 -6.04
CA VAL A 207 7.82 12.39 -5.90
C VAL A 207 8.78 12.01 -4.79
N PRO A 208 10.05 11.77 -5.10
CA PRO A 208 11.06 11.47 -4.09
C PRO A 208 11.17 12.58 -3.04
N ALA A 209 11.41 12.20 -1.79
CA ALA A 209 11.65 13.14 -0.69
C ALA A 209 12.68 12.56 0.27
N MET A 210 13.45 13.45 0.89
CA MET A 210 14.28 13.07 2.03
C MET A 210 13.38 12.83 3.24
N VAL A 211 13.49 11.67 3.85
CA VAL A 211 12.67 11.28 5.00
C VAL A 211 13.52 11.16 6.27
N LYS A 212 12.90 11.46 7.41
CA LYS A 212 13.50 11.29 8.74
C LYS A 212 12.46 10.71 9.69
N ASN A 213 12.89 9.89 10.63
CA ASN A 213 12.04 9.43 11.72
C ASN A 213 12.01 10.46 12.85
N LEU A 214 10.87 10.58 13.53
CA LEU A 214 10.77 11.43 14.73
C LEU A 214 11.68 10.93 15.85
N PHE A 215 11.86 9.60 15.96
CA PHE A 215 12.79 9.01 16.93
C PHE A 215 14.25 9.42 16.73
N GLU A 216 14.65 9.76 15.49
CA GLU A 216 16.03 10.27 15.23
C GLU A 216 16.22 11.71 15.74
N GLU A 217 15.14 12.46 15.91
CA GLU A 217 15.17 13.81 16.47
C GLU A 217 15.06 13.79 18.00
N ASP A 218 14.18 12.95 18.52
CA ASP A 218 14.01 12.73 19.95
C ASP A 218 13.80 11.24 20.24
N PRO A 219 14.85 10.51 20.69
CA PRO A 219 14.78 9.10 21.00
C PRO A 219 13.82 8.71 22.13
N SER A 220 13.32 9.67 22.90
CA SER A 220 12.34 9.42 23.96
C SER A 220 10.90 9.31 23.42
N LEU A 221 10.65 9.70 22.16
CA LEU A 221 9.35 9.57 21.52
C LEU A 221 9.01 8.10 21.25
N THR A 222 7.75 7.74 21.49
CA THR A 222 7.22 6.41 21.11
C THR A 222 6.00 6.56 20.22
N SER A 223 5.66 5.51 19.49
CA SER A 223 4.44 5.49 18.68
C SER A 223 3.19 5.73 19.52
N GLU A 224 3.15 5.20 20.73
CA GLU A 224 2.04 5.32 21.66
C GLU A 224 1.87 6.79 22.13
N MET A 225 2.96 7.46 22.46
CA MET A 225 2.94 8.89 22.82
C MET A 225 2.41 9.76 21.67
N LEU A 226 2.84 9.48 20.44
CA LEU A 226 2.40 10.20 19.24
C LEU A 226 0.91 9.96 18.98
N LEU A 227 0.44 8.71 19.07
CA LEU A 227 -0.97 8.37 18.92
C LEU A 227 -1.84 9.07 19.98
N ASP A 228 -1.43 9.00 21.25
CA ASP A 228 -2.16 9.63 22.36
C ASP A 228 -2.26 11.17 22.18
N ALA A 229 -1.17 11.82 21.75
CA ALA A 229 -1.18 13.25 21.49
C ALA A 229 -2.14 13.63 20.35
N VAL A 230 -2.15 12.85 19.25
CA VAL A 230 -3.06 13.08 18.12
C VAL A 230 -4.51 12.86 18.54
N VAL A 231 -4.80 11.81 19.32
CA VAL A 231 -6.14 11.52 19.83
C VAL A 231 -6.65 12.65 20.72
N LYS A 232 -5.82 13.18 21.63
CA LYS A 232 -6.17 14.29 22.49
C LYS A 232 -6.52 15.56 21.70
N GLU A 233 -5.67 15.92 20.72
CA GLU A 233 -5.95 17.08 19.86
C GLU A 233 -7.20 16.89 19.01
N TYR A 234 -7.42 15.68 18.47
CA TYR A 234 -8.61 15.35 17.71
C TYR A 234 -9.87 15.44 18.58
N ALA A 235 -9.81 14.91 19.79
CA ALA A 235 -10.93 14.96 20.74
C ALA A 235 -11.28 16.40 21.15
N VAL A 236 -10.30 17.24 21.41
CA VAL A 236 -10.50 18.67 21.71
C VAL A 236 -11.11 19.41 20.52
N GLN A 237 -10.55 19.24 19.31
CA GLN A 237 -11.02 19.93 18.11
C GLN A 237 -12.46 19.58 17.76
N HIS A 238 -12.86 18.33 17.97
CA HIS A 238 -14.17 17.83 17.59
C HIS A 238 -15.16 17.71 18.78
N GLN A 239 -14.75 18.12 19.98
CA GLN A 239 -15.54 18.07 21.21
C GLN A 239 -16.13 16.67 21.49
N ILE A 240 -15.28 15.65 21.34
CA ILE A 240 -15.63 14.25 21.57
C ILE A 240 -14.83 13.64 22.73
N ASP A 241 -15.26 12.46 23.18
CA ASP A 241 -14.48 11.68 24.13
C ASP A 241 -13.18 11.19 23.48
N HIS A 242 -12.07 11.28 24.20
CA HIS A 242 -10.75 10.79 23.75
C HIS A 242 -10.59 9.27 23.89
N ARG A 243 -11.68 8.54 24.20
CA ARG A 243 -11.65 7.07 24.31
C ARG A 243 -11.39 6.42 22.95
N ILE A 244 -10.38 5.56 22.90
CA ILE A 244 -10.05 4.76 21.71
C ILE A 244 -10.86 3.46 21.75
N ILE A 245 -11.56 3.17 20.66
CA ILE A 245 -12.28 1.92 20.45
C ILE A 245 -11.40 0.97 19.64
N SER A 246 -10.93 -0.10 20.28
CA SER A 246 -10.15 -1.13 19.56
C SER A 246 -11.07 -1.99 18.72
N ILE A 247 -10.73 -2.17 17.44
CA ILE A 247 -11.47 -3.02 16.51
C ILE A 247 -10.60 -4.14 15.97
N ASN A 248 -11.19 -5.32 15.84
CA ASN A 248 -10.61 -6.40 15.06
C ASN A 248 -11.17 -6.36 13.63
N PRO A 249 -10.34 -6.05 12.61
CA PRO A 249 -10.79 -6.02 11.21
C PRO A 249 -11.33 -7.36 10.67
N ALA A 250 -11.10 -8.46 11.36
CA ALA A 250 -11.66 -9.76 10.99
C ALA A 250 -13.06 -10.01 11.58
N ASP A 251 -13.57 -9.11 12.44
CA ASP A 251 -14.90 -9.27 13.08
C ASP A 251 -16.03 -8.86 12.14
N GLU A 252 -16.57 -9.82 11.41
CA GLU A 252 -17.72 -9.64 10.51
C GLU A 252 -19.00 -9.18 11.25
N THR A 253 -19.06 -9.32 12.57
CA THR A 253 -20.24 -8.87 13.34
C THR A 253 -20.22 -7.36 13.58
N LEU A 254 -19.02 -6.76 13.63
CA LEU A 254 -18.83 -5.31 13.72
C LEU A 254 -18.75 -4.65 12.35
N LEU A 255 -18.16 -5.34 11.39
CA LEU A 255 -17.83 -4.84 10.04
C LEU A 255 -18.36 -5.84 8.98
N PRO A 256 -19.68 -5.94 8.76
CA PRO A 256 -20.24 -6.91 7.83
C PRO A 256 -19.68 -6.76 6.42
N GLY A 257 -19.23 -7.87 5.80
CA GLY A 257 -18.64 -7.90 4.47
C GLY A 257 -17.17 -7.46 4.37
N ILE A 258 -16.50 -7.21 5.50
CA ILE A 258 -15.12 -6.76 5.55
C ILE A 258 -14.14 -7.76 4.92
N SER A 259 -14.35 -9.06 5.15
CA SER A 259 -13.50 -10.11 4.59
C SER A 259 -13.51 -10.13 3.06
N ASN A 260 -14.65 -9.83 2.44
CA ASN A 260 -14.74 -9.74 0.98
C ASN A 260 -13.98 -8.52 0.45
N LYS A 261 -14.06 -7.37 1.15
CA LYS A 261 -13.27 -6.18 0.81
C LYS A 261 -11.76 -6.47 0.93
N ALA A 262 -11.32 -7.13 2.00
CA ALA A 262 -9.93 -7.50 2.20
C ALA A 262 -9.44 -8.50 1.13
N LYS A 263 -10.26 -9.49 0.75
CA LYS A 263 -9.97 -10.44 -0.34
C LYS A 263 -9.85 -9.73 -1.70
N GLU A 264 -10.75 -8.80 -2.01
CA GLU A 264 -10.68 -8.02 -3.25
C GLU A 264 -9.35 -7.25 -3.36
N LEU A 265 -8.91 -6.61 -2.27
CA LEU A 265 -7.65 -5.85 -2.24
C LEU A 265 -6.40 -6.73 -2.45
N GLN A 266 -6.50 -8.04 -2.23
CA GLN A 266 -5.42 -9.01 -2.45
C GLN A 266 -5.39 -9.56 -3.88
N THR A 267 -6.47 -9.39 -4.65
CA THR A 267 -6.55 -9.96 -6.00
C THR A 267 -5.50 -9.36 -6.92
N TRP A 268 -5.00 -10.18 -7.83
CA TRP A 268 -4.08 -9.73 -8.86
C TRP A 268 -4.72 -8.63 -9.73
N GLU A 269 -5.99 -8.78 -10.03
CA GLU A 269 -6.80 -7.84 -10.81
C GLU A 269 -6.88 -6.46 -10.15
N TRP A 270 -6.90 -6.40 -8.81
CA TRP A 270 -6.86 -5.13 -8.09
C TRP A 270 -5.44 -4.57 -8.01
N VAL A 271 -4.47 -5.35 -7.55
CA VAL A 271 -3.09 -4.87 -7.29
C VAL A 271 -2.39 -4.49 -8.60
N TYR A 272 -2.44 -5.36 -9.61
CA TYR A 272 -1.71 -5.22 -10.87
C TYR A 272 -2.62 -4.83 -12.05
N GLY A 273 -3.82 -5.42 -12.13
CA GLY A 273 -4.73 -5.21 -13.24
C GLY A 273 -5.32 -3.80 -13.33
N LYS A 274 -5.28 -3.01 -12.23
CA LYS A 274 -5.67 -1.59 -12.23
C LYS A 274 -4.55 -0.65 -12.66
N THR A 275 -3.41 -1.16 -13.07
CA THR A 275 -2.30 -0.35 -13.58
C THR A 275 -2.66 0.28 -14.92
N PRO A 276 -2.43 1.60 -15.12
CA PRO A 276 -2.54 2.24 -16.42
C PRO A 276 -1.63 1.57 -17.46
N LYS A 277 -1.98 1.69 -18.75
CA LYS A 277 -1.14 1.14 -19.84
C LYS A 277 0.29 1.67 -19.73
N PHE A 278 1.23 0.79 -19.94
CA PHE A 278 2.65 1.10 -19.99
C PHE A 278 3.36 0.24 -21.05
N SER A 279 4.54 0.67 -21.47
CA SER A 279 5.41 -0.10 -22.35
C SER A 279 6.78 -0.30 -21.71
N ILE A 280 7.42 -1.39 -22.06
CA ILE A 280 8.83 -1.66 -21.77
C ILE A 280 9.55 -1.78 -23.10
N SER A 281 10.60 -0.98 -23.27
CA SER A 281 11.50 -1.04 -24.41
C SER A 281 12.92 -1.08 -23.87
N THR A 282 13.56 -2.23 -23.93
CA THR A 282 14.88 -2.45 -23.35
C THR A 282 15.74 -3.35 -24.24
N CYS A 283 17.05 -3.23 -24.06
CA CYS A 283 18.03 -4.13 -24.66
C CYS A 283 18.57 -5.05 -23.56
N LEU A 284 18.38 -6.35 -23.72
CA LEU A 284 18.93 -7.38 -22.85
C LEU A 284 20.32 -7.76 -23.32
N ASN A 285 21.34 -7.45 -22.53
CA ASN A 285 22.71 -7.88 -22.79
C ASN A 285 22.89 -9.28 -22.19
N MET A 286 22.93 -10.30 -23.04
CA MET A 286 23.04 -11.69 -22.63
C MET A 286 24.40 -12.26 -22.99
N ALA A 287 25.19 -12.64 -22.00
CA ALA A 287 26.42 -13.38 -22.21
C ALA A 287 26.12 -14.84 -22.58
N TYR A 288 26.55 -15.30 -23.71
CA TYR A 288 26.41 -16.69 -24.17
C TYR A 288 27.69 -17.18 -24.84
N LYS A 289 28.30 -18.21 -24.27
CA LYS A 289 29.66 -18.68 -24.67
C LYS A 289 30.63 -17.48 -24.65
N ASP A 290 31.38 -17.27 -25.72
CA ASP A 290 32.40 -16.20 -25.83
C ASP A 290 31.83 -14.88 -26.42
N SER A 291 30.50 -14.74 -26.50
CA SER A 291 29.84 -13.58 -27.09
C SER A 291 28.84 -12.91 -26.18
N VAL A 292 28.63 -11.61 -26.35
CA VAL A 292 27.54 -10.85 -25.75
C VAL A 292 26.51 -10.55 -26.84
N LEU A 293 25.26 -10.88 -26.54
CA LEU A 293 24.14 -10.69 -27.46
C LEU A 293 23.23 -9.58 -26.94
N ASP A 294 22.91 -8.66 -27.83
CA ASP A 294 21.98 -7.57 -27.57
C ASP A 294 20.61 -7.92 -28.15
N ILE A 295 19.67 -8.23 -27.25
CA ILE A 295 18.30 -8.61 -27.62
C ILE A 295 17.34 -7.50 -27.26
N LYS A 296 16.73 -6.87 -28.26
CA LYS A 296 15.71 -5.85 -28.05
C LYS A 296 14.38 -6.52 -27.69
N VAL A 297 13.82 -6.08 -26.58
CA VAL A 297 12.51 -6.53 -26.11
C VAL A 297 11.59 -5.32 -26.01
N ASN A 298 10.45 -5.38 -26.71
CA ASN A 298 9.40 -4.39 -26.67
C ASN A 298 8.09 -5.06 -26.26
N MET A 299 7.50 -4.61 -25.17
CA MET A 299 6.22 -5.12 -24.67
C MET A 299 5.31 -3.96 -24.33
N ASP A 300 4.05 -4.04 -24.78
CA ASP A 300 2.95 -3.21 -24.30
C ASP A 300 2.14 -3.99 -23.30
N VAL A 301 1.89 -3.37 -22.15
CA VAL A 301 1.13 -3.98 -21.05
C VAL A 301 -0.09 -3.14 -20.72
N LYS A 302 -1.27 -3.75 -20.74
CA LYS A 302 -2.55 -3.12 -20.42
C LYS A 302 -3.32 -3.99 -19.43
N HIS A 303 -3.86 -3.39 -18.40
CA HIS A 303 -4.50 -4.11 -17.28
C HIS A 303 -3.61 -5.21 -16.69
N GLY A 304 -2.29 -4.95 -16.66
CA GLY A 304 -1.27 -5.89 -16.20
C GLY A 304 -1.04 -7.10 -17.10
N ARG A 305 -1.66 -7.16 -18.29
CA ARG A 305 -1.46 -8.24 -19.28
C ARG A 305 -0.67 -7.74 -20.46
N ILE A 306 0.15 -8.59 -21.02
CA ILE A 306 0.94 -8.32 -22.22
C ILE A 306 -0.02 -8.21 -23.42
N GLU A 307 -0.15 -7.02 -24.00
CA GLU A 307 -0.99 -6.75 -25.18
C GLU A 307 -0.19 -6.96 -26.48
N VAL A 308 1.08 -6.57 -26.46
CA VAL A 308 2.01 -6.74 -27.58
C VAL A 308 3.34 -7.23 -27.01
N CYS A 309 3.97 -8.18 -27.69
CA CYS A 309 5.29 -8.70 -27.36
C CYS A 309 6.12 -8.85 -28.63
N ASN A 310 7.21 -8.11 -28.72
CA ASN A 310 8.20 -8.24 -29.79
C ASN A 310 9.58 -8.45 -29.17
N ILE A 311 10.26 -9.50 -29.60
CA ILE A 311 11.60 -9.88 -29.16
C ILE A 311 12.46 -10.00 -30.41
N ASP A 312 13.44 -9.13 -30.56
CA ASP A 312 14.32 -9.10 -31.70
C ASP A 312 15.53 -10.04 -31.44
N LEU A 313 15.40 -11.27 -31.91
CA LEU A 313 16.40 -12.33 -31.72
C LEU A 313 17.33 -12.41 -32.94
N PRO A 314 18.61 -12.71 -32.75
CA PRO A 314 19.51 -13.07 -33.86
C PRO A 314 18.97 -14.27 -34.66
N GLU A 315 19.29 -14.32 -35.95
CA GLU A 315 18.97 -15.46 -36.81
C GLU A 315 19.45 -16.76 -36.16
N GLN A 316 18.60 -17.79 -36.21
CA GLN A 316 18.88 -19.14 -35.69
C GLN A 316 19.10 -19.24 -34.18
N TRP A 317 18.83 -18.15 -33.40
CA TRP A 317 18.89 -18.23 -31.92
C TRP A 317 17.88 -19.25 -31.36
N LEU A 318 16.67 -19.19 -31.87
CA LEU A 318 15.63 -20.20 -31.63
C LEU A 318 15.02 -20.69 -32.93
N PRO A 319 14.51 -21.93 -32.98
CA PRO A 319 13.66 -22.39 -34.09
C PRO A 319 12.46 -21.46 -34.25
N SER A 320 12.09 -21.11 -35.47
CA SER A 320 11.01 -20.16 -35.78
C SER A 320 9.65 -20.56 -35.14
N GLY A 321 9.35 -21.86 -35.15
CA GLY A 321 8.15 -22.36 -34.50
C GLY A 321 8.14 -22.13 -32.98
N LEU A 322 9.27 -22.36 -32.31
CA LEU A 322 9.39 -22.13 -30.86
C LEU A 322 9.31 -20.66 -30.51
N TYR A 323 9.94 -19.79 -31.30
CA TYR A 323 9.83 -18.34 -31.16
C TYR A 323 8.38 -17.86 -31.29
N SER A 324 7.69 -18.31 -32.35
CA SER A 324 6.30 -17.93 -32.59
C SER A 324 5.38 -18.37 -31.43
N GLU A 325 5.55 -19.59 -30.90
CA GLU A 325 4.78 -20.07 -29.76
C GLU A 325 5.14 -19.32 -28.47
N LEU A 326 6.38 -18.89 -28.26
CA LEU A 326 6.77 -18.03 -27.13
C LEU A 326 6.00 -16.70 -27.16
N VAL A 327 6.09 -15.97 -28.28
CA VAL A 327 5.43 -14.67 -28.44
C VAL A 327 3.91 -14.80 -28.31
N LYS A 328 3.32 -15.82 -28.92
CA LYS A 328 1.88 -16.12 -28.84
C LYS A 328 1.44 -16.42 -27.41
N SER A 329 2.21 -17.23 -26.68
CA SER A 329 1.90 -17.59 -25.30
C SER A 329 2.06 -16.42 -24.31
N LEU A 330 3.04 -15.55 -24.55
CA LEU A 330 3.24 -14.34 -23.76
C LEU A 330 2.11 -13.33 -24.00
N THR A 331 1.64 -13.19 -25.25
CA THR A 331 0.56 -12.26 -25.58
C THR A 331 -0.74 -12.68 -24.92
N GLY A 332 -1.38 -11.78 -24.18
CA GLY A 332 -2.58 -12.02 -23.36
C GLY A 332 -2.29 -12.54 -21.96
N SER A 333 -1.09 -13.07 -21.68
CA SER A 333 -0.71 -13.53 -20.34
C SER A 333 -0.54 -12.38 -19.36
N LYS A 334 -0.59 -12.66 -18.06
CA LYS A 334 -0.27 -11.69 -17.01
C LYS A 334 1.22 -11.33 -17.08
N PHE A 335 1.55 -10.06 -16.99
CA PHE A 335 2.92 -9.59 -16.83
C PHE A 335 3.41 -9.92 -15.41
N CYS A 336 3.72 -11.20 -15.19
CA CYS A 336 3.95 -11.80 -13.88
C CYS A 336 4.98 -12.94 -13.97
N PRO A 337 6.04 -12.94 -13.17
CA PRO A 337 7.09 -13.96 -13.20
C PRO A 337 6.56 -15.39 -13.11
N ASN A 338 5.63 -15.65 -12.19
CA ASN A 338 5.14 -17.01 -11.94
C ASN A 338 4.38 -17.58 -13.16
N GLU A 339 3.50 -16.77 -13.77
CA GLU A 339 2.74 -17.20 -14.96
C GLU A 339 3.68 -17.38 -16.14
N THR A 340 4.60 -16.44 -16.36
CA THR A 340 5.60 -16.56 -17.43
C THR A 340 6.52 -17.76 -17.22
N THR A 341 6.99 -18.03 -16.00
CA THR A 341 7.80 -19.22 -15.72
C THR A 341 7.03 -20.51 -16.06
N ALA A 342 5.76 -20.61 -15.69
CA ALA A 342 4.95 -21.77 -16.02
C ALA A 342 4.80 -21.97 -17.54
N LEU A 343 4.54 -20.88 -18.30
CA LEU A 343 4.43 -20.89 -19.76
C LEU A 343 5.74 -21.35 -20.43
N VAL A 344 6.87 -20.73 -20.10
CA VAL A 344 8.15 -21.04 -20.73
C VAL A 344 8.64 -22.45 -20.38
N THR A 345 8.35 -22.93 -19.17
CA THR A 345 8.67 -24.30 -18.77
C THR A 345 7.82 -25.32 -19.56
N THR A 346 6.55 -25.03 -19.81
CA THR A 346 5.68 -25.89 -20.62
C THR A 346 6.17 -25.95 -22.06
N LEU A 347 6.52 -24.82 -22.66
CA LEU A 347 7.05 -24.79 -24.03
C LEU A 347 8.36 -25.56 -24.15
N LEU A 348 9.26 -25.43 -23.16
CA LEU A 348 10.54 -26.15 -23.17
C LEU A 348 10.35 -27.68 -23.17
N ARG A 349 9.37 -28.18 -22.46
CA ARG A 349 9.06 -29.64 -22.42
C ARG A 349 8.60 -30.20 -23.77
N MET A 350 8.10 -29.34 -24.65
CA MET A 350 7.67 -29.72 -26.00
C MET A 350 8.80 -29.70 -27.02
N CYS A 351 9.99 -29.22 -26.61
CA CYS A 351 11.16 -29.13 -27.49
C CYS A 351 11.97 -30.44 -27.49
N PRO A 352 12.72 -30.74 -28.59
CA PRO A 352 13.70 -31.82 -28.60
C PRO A 352 14.72 -31.65 -27.47
N GLN A 353 15.25 -32.75 -26.98
CA GLN A 353 16.32 -32.77 -25.97
C GLN A 353 17.65 -32.34 -26.63
N ASP A 354 17.81 -31.05 -26.81
CA ASP A 354 19.03 -30.39 -27.28
C ASP A 354 19.55 -29.48 -26.18
N ASN A 355 20.69 -29.83 -25.61
CA ASN A 355 21.30 -29.09 -24.50
C ASN A 355 21.64 -27.63 -24.86
N GLU A 356 22.02 -27.38 -26.11
CA GLU A 356 22.36 -26.02 -26.55
C GLU A 356 21.09 -25.17 -26.71
N LEU A 357 20.04 -25.72 -27.29
CA LEU A 357 18.74 -25.06 -27.39
C LEU A 357 18.17 -24.78 -26.00
N HIS A 358 18.23 -25.73 -25.08
CA HIS A 358 17.76 -25.58 -23.70
C HIS A 358 18.53 -24.46 -22.98
N SER A 359 19.83 -24.36 -23.15
CA SER A 359 20.66 -23.30 -22.55
C SER A 359 20.26 -21.90 -23.08
N ARG A 360 20.13 -21.76 -24.42
CA ARG A 360 19.71 -20.51 -25.06
C ARG A 360 18.30 -20.10 -24.64
N TRP A 361 17.39 -21.05 -24.59
CA TRP A 361 16.01 -20.84 -24.11
C TRP A 361 15.97 -20.34 -22.67
N SER A 362 16.63 -21.05 -21.75
CA SER A 362 16.65 -20.70 -20.34
C SER A 362 17.20 -19.31 -20.12
N LEU A 363 18.32 -18.97 -20.79
CA LEU A 363 18.94 -17.66 -20.70
C LEU A 363 17.99 -16.53 -21.16
N LEU A 364 17.32 -16.69 -22.30
CA LEU A 364 16.35 -15.72 -22.80
C LEU A 364 15.18 -15.55 -21.82
N CYS A 365 14.57 -16.67 -21.41
CA CYS A 365 13.40 -16.66 -20.57
C CYS A 365 13.67 -16.07 -19.16
N GLU A 366 14.82 -16.37 -18.56
CA GLU A 366 15.23 -15.76 -17.30
C GLU A 366 15.35 -14.23 -17.41
N ASN A 367 15.93 -13.73 -18.51
CA ASN A 367 16.07 -12.30 -18.71
C ASN A 367 14.71 -11.62 -18.95
N ILE A 368 13.78 -12.26 -19.67
CA ILE A 368 12.40 -11.78 -19.85
C ILE A 368 11.67 -11.74 -18.49
N ILE A 369 11.78 -12.80 -17.69
CA ILE A 369 11.15 -12.89 -16.36
C ILE A 369 11.69 -11.80 -15.40
N ARG A 370 12.97 -11.42 -15.54
CA ARG A 370 13.56 -10.32 -14.74
C ARG A 370 12.95 -8.95 -14.99
N LEU A 371 12.28 -8.75 -16.13
CA LEU A 371 11.57 -7.51 -16.44
C LEU A 371 10.24 -7.38 -15.66
N MET A 372 9.73 -8.47 -15.08
CA MET A 372 8.45 -8.60 -14.39
C MET A 372 8.64 -8.59 -12.87
#